data_e3bd0d07331f1636c8686b3202bc63e5
#
_entry.id   e3bd0d07331f1636c8686b3202bc63e5
#
_cell.length_a   1.000
_cell.length_b   1.000
_cell.length_c   1.000
_cell.angle_alpha   90.00
_cell.angle_beta   90.00
_cell.angle_gamma   90.00
#
_symmetry.space_group_name_H-M   'P 1'
#
loop_
_entity.id
_entity.type
_entity.pdbx_description
1 polymer ?
#
loop_
_entity_poly.entity_id
_entity_poly.type
_entity_poly.pdbx_seq_one_letter_code
_entity_poly.pdbx_strand_id
1 'polypeptide(L)'
;MNKGNRILEIDFTRGIAVLLMIIAHIGMFCLITFKNLGKKMNTTSSAIMFDGIGTIAHTLFILLVGVNMVTSFNHTKQKFENESEDKIKKEFAKKNIKRAVFIFCLGILISVIVKVVFGKWFVFFGIFQFIAVSILLAIPFTIYYKHITNIIAVIVILLISDLSKNYYPSGFSGFLTGNISNKYLDYFPIIPYFSFVLIGITLGNILKHTNISGFNKKENVVTKKIIYMGQNSIKIYFAHLVTIFALMKIIFWDKMINI
;
A
#
# COMPACT_ATOMS: atom_id res chain seq x y z
N MET A 1 -12.37 -20.14 -5.48
CA MET A 1 -12.90 -18.89 -4.88
C MET A 1 -14.14 -18.49 -5.65
N ASN A 2 -15.32 -18.56 -5.01
CA ASN A 2 -16.57 -18.18 -5.66
C ASN A 2 -16.55 -16.72 -6.12
N LYS A 3 -16.86 -16.48 -7.40
CA LYS A 3 -16.93 -15.17 -8.06
C LYS A 3 -18.09 -14.26 -7.57
N GLY A 4 -18.90 -14.71 -6.61
CA GLY A 4 -20.23 -14.16 -6.32
C GLY A 4 -20.32 -12.86 -5.52
N ASN A 5 -19.29 -12.38 -4.84
CA ASN A 5 -19.41 -11.22 -3.95
C ASN A 5 -18.18 -10.27 -4.02
N ARG A 6 -17.60 -10.09 -5.22
CA ARG A 6 -16.55 -9.08 -5.40
C ARG A 6 -17.17 -7.74 -5.75
N ILE A 7 -16.75 -6.69 -5.07
CA ILE A 7 -17.13 -5.31 -5.37
C ILE A 7 -16.18 -4.83 -6.47
N LEU A 8 -16.68 -4.73 -7.70
CA LEU A 8 -15.88 -4.40 -8.89
C LEU A 8 -15.26 -3.00 -8.80
N GLU A 9 -15.94 -2.08 -8.14
CA GLU A 9 -15.49 -0.71 -7.90
C GLU A 9 -14.19 -0.68 -7.06
N ILE A 10 -14.07 -1.57 -6.06
CA ILE A 10 -12.85 -1.71 -5.27
C ILE A 10 -11.72 -2.27 -6.11
N ASP A 11 -12.00 -3.27 -6.95
CA ASP A 11 -10.99 -3.83 -7.85
C ASP A 11 -10.58 -2.83 -8.92
N PHE A 12 -11.50 -2.01 -9.44
CA PHE A 12 -11.21 -0.93 -10.37
C PHE A 12 -10.31 0.13 -9.74
N THR A 13 -10.66 0.63 -8.55
CA THR A 13 -9.86 1.63 -7.83
C THR A 13 -8.47 1.10 -7.52
N ARG A 14 -8.36 -0.18 -7.15
CA ARG A 14 -7.07 -0.84 -6.94
C ARG A 14 -6.27 -0.95 -8.24
N GLY A 15 -6.93 -1.21 -9.36
CA GLY A 15 -6.31 -1.22 -10.70
C GLY A 15 -5.75 0.14 -11.10
N ILE A 16 -6.48 1.23 -10.81
CA ILE A 16 -5.98 2.60 -11.00
C ILE A 16 -4.73 2.83 -10.13
N ALA A 17 -4.77 2.45 -8.86
CA ALA A 17 -3.62 2.62 -7.97
C ALA A 17 -2.38 1.86 -8.48
N VAL A 18 -2.55 0.64 -9.01
CA VAL A 18 -1.46 -0.11 -9.66
C VAL A 18 -0.92 0.62 -10.87
N LEU A 19 -1.79 1.14 -11.73
CA LEU A 19 -1.39 1.87 -12.94
C LEU A 19 -0.59 3.13 -12.60
N LEU A 20 -1.07 3.93 -11.65
CA LEU A 20 -0.36 5.11 -11.17
C LEU A 20 1.00 4.76 -10.58
N MET A 21 1.09 3.67 -9.81
CA MET A 21 2.35 3.20 -9.24
C MET A 21 3.37 2.80 -10.32
N ILE A 22 2.92 2.10 -11.38
CA ILE A 22 3.77 1.75 -12.51
C ILE A 22 4.29 3.00 -13.22
N ILE A 23 3.41 3.99 -13.47
CA ILE A 23 3.77 5.27 -14.11
C ILE A 23 4.81 6.01 -13.26
N ALA A 24 4.60 6.11 -11.95
CA ALA A 24 5.53 6.76 -11.04
C ALA A 24 6.91 6.09 -11.05
N HIS A 25 6.97 4.76 -10.96
CA HIS A 25 8.24 4.03 -10.97
C HIS A 25 8.97 4.14 -12.30
N ILE A 26 8.26 4.02 -13.44
CA ILE A 26 8.87 4.20 -14.77
C ILE A 26 9.39 5.63 -14.91
N GLY A 27 8.61 6.64 -14.50
CA GLY A 27 9.01 8.04 -14.55
C GLY A 27 10.26 8.32 -13.72
N MET A 28 10.31 7.84 -12.47
CA MET A 28 11.48 7.96 -11.62
C MET A 28 12.70 7.22 -12.20
N PHE A 29 12.50 6.03 -12.77
CA PHE A 29 13.56 5.30 -13.46
C PHE A 29 14.12 6.09 -14.66
N CYS A 30 13.26 6.66 -15.50
CA CYS A 30 13.68 7.49 -16.62
C CYS A 30 14.49 8.71 -16.14
N LEU A 31 14.05 9.39 -15.08
CA LEU A 31 14.75 10.55 -14.53
C LEU A 31 16.16 10.18 -14.03
N ILE A 32 16.30 9.07 -13.30
CA ILE A 32 17.60 8.56 -12.83
C ILE A 32 18.50 8.27 -14.03
N THR A 33 17.96 7.62 -15.07
CA THR A 33 18.69 7.28 -16.29
C THR A 33 19.19 8.53 -17.00
N PHE A 34 18.33 9.54 -17.25
CA PHE A 34 18.72 10.78 -17.91
C PHE A 34 19.75 11.58 -17.11
N LYS A 35 19.61 11.65 -15.78
CA LYS A 35 20.59 12.30 -14.92
C LYS A 35 21.97 11.65 -15.03
N ASN A 36 22.03 10.32 -15.05
CA ASN A 36 23.28 9.57 -15.16
C ASN A 36 23.92 9.66 -16.54
N LEU A 37 23.12 9.93 -17.60
CA LEU A 37 23.61 10.18 -18.97
C LEU A 37 24.06 11.62 -19.19
N GLY A 38 24.07 12.47 -18.15
CA GLY A 38 24.49 13.88 -18.24
C GLY A 38 23.56 14.79 -19.06
N LYS A 39 22.35 14.33 -19.38
CA LYS A 39 21.38 15.15 -20.14
C LYS A 39 20.73 16.17 -19.20
N LYS A 40 20.81 17.46 -19.57
CA LYS A 40 20.09 18.54 -18.89
C LYS A 40 18.59 18.40 -19.19
N MET A 41 17.83 17.82 -18.26
CA MET A 41 16.38 17.95 -18.21
C MET A 41 16.01 18.80 -17.00
N ASN A 42 14.80 19.40 -17.03
CA ASN A 42 14.24 20.05 -15.84
C ASN A 42 13.79 18.95 -14.86
N THR A 43 14.82 18.31 -14.24
CA THR A 43 14.67 17.10 -13.42
C THR A 43 13.85 17.36 -12.17
N THR A 44 13.85 18.60 -11.66
CA THR A 44 13.15 18.96 -10.43
C THR A 44 11.63 18.90 -10.60
N SER A 45 11.07 19.57 -11.62
CA SER A 45 9.62 19.58 -11.85
C SER A 45 9.10 18.19 -12.21
N SER A 46 9.83 17.43 -13.02
CA SER A 46 9.45 16.06 -13.38
C SER A 46 9.53 15.11 -12.17
N ALA A 47 10.53 15.27 -11.30
CA ALA A 47 10.64 14.47 -10.08
C ALA A 47 9.48 14.74 -9.13
N ILE A 48 9.10 16.00 -8.92
CA ILE A 48 7.94 16.39 -8.10
C ILE A 48 6.65 15.78 -8.67
N MET A 49 6.49 15.80 -9.99
CA MET A 49 5.31 15.22 -10.63
C MET A 49 5.23 13.71 -10.41
N PHE A 50 6.28 12.94 -10.64
CA PHE A 50 6.26 11.48 -10.47
C PHE A 50 6.18 11.07 -9.00
N ASP A 51 6.79 11.84 -8.09
CA ASP A 51 6.64 11.66 -6.65
C ASP A 51 5.19 11.90 -6.22
N GLY A 52 4.54 12.96 -6.73
CA GLY A 52 3.12 13.23 -6.49
C GLY A 52 2.21 12.12 -6.99
N ILE A 53 2.46 11.58 -8.20
CA ILE A 53 1.72 10.42 -8.74
C ILE A 53 1.92 9.19 -7.83
N GLY A 54 3.14 8.95 -7.39
CA GLY A 54 3.47 7.86 -6.45
C GLY A 54 2.74 8.04 -5.12
N THR A 55 2.69 9.27 -4.61
CA THR A 55 1.98 9.61 -3.37
C THR A 55 0.49 9.32 -3.46
N ILE A 56 -0.17 9.68 -4.56
CA ILE A 56 -1.57 9.35 -4.80
C ILE A 56 -1.75 7.82 -4.86
N ALA A 57 -0.89 7.13 -5.58
CA ALA A 57 -0.97 5.70 -5.76
C ALA A 57 -0.88 4.93 -4.44
N HIS A 58 0.14 5.19 -3.62
CA HIS A 58 0.31 4.49 -2.35
C HIS A 58 -0.76 4.88 -1.34
N THR A 59 -1.22 6.13 -1.32
CA THR A 59 -2.33 6.56 -0.46
C THR A 59 -3.61 5.80 -0.79
N LEU A 60 -3.95 5.64 -2.08
CA LEU A 60 -5.07 4.82 -2.51
C LEU A 60 -4.92 3.36 -2.09
N PHE A 61 -3.72 2.76 -2.23
CA PHE A 61 -3.47 1.40 -1.76
C PHE A 61 -3.69 1.25 -0.26
N ILE A 62 -3.15 2.17 0.54
CA ILE A 62 -3.26 2.16 2.00
C ILE A 62 -4.72 2.30 2.43
N LEU A 63 -5.47 3.22 1.81
CA LEU A 63 -6.90 3.41 2.07
C LEU A 63 -7.70 2.14 1.74
N LEU A 64 -7.40 1.52 0.59
CA LEU A 64 -8.05 0.27 0.19
C LEU A 64 -7.73 -0.91 1.12
N VAL A 65 -6.63 -0.89 1.87
CA VAL A 65 -6.39 -1.88 2.93
C VAL A 65 -7.51 -1.83 3.95
N GLY A 66 -7.87 -0.64 4.45
CA GLY A 66 -8.96 -0.45 5.41
C GLY A 66 -10.32 -0.88 4.85
N VAL A 67 -10.67 -0.46 3.63
CA VAL A 67 -11.91 -0.88 2.95
C VAL A 67 -11.98 -2.41 2.83
N ASN A 68 -10.87 -3.04 2.45
CA ASN A 68 -10.80 -4.50 2.33
C ASN A 68 -10.94 -5.23 3.67
N MET A 69 -10.50 -4.65 4.78
CA MET A 69 -10.70 -5.23 6.12
C MET A 69 -12.18 -5.36 6.43
N VAL A 70 -12.97 -4.30 6.19
CA VAL A 70 -14.43 -4.32 6.39
C VAL A 70 -15.11 -5.32 5.46
N THR A 71 -14.79 -5.29 4.17
CA THR A 71 -15.34 -6.24 3.18
C THR A 71 -15.02 -7.69 3.57
N SER A 72 -13.78 -7.94 4.01
CA SER A 72 -13.35 -9.26 4.49
C SER A 72 -14.11 -9.72 5.74
N PHE A 73 -14.39 -8.79 6.67
CA PHE A 73 -15.14 -9.10 7.89
C PHE A 73 -16.60 -9.43 7.56
N ASN A 74 -17.25 -8.63 6.70
CA ASN A 74 -18.62 -8.89 6.27
C ASN A 74 -18.75 -10.23 5.54
N HIS A 75 -17.80 -10.55 4.66
CA HIS A 75 -17.77 -11.85 4.00
C HIS A 75 -17.56 -13.01 4.99
N THR A 76 -16.76 -12.79 6.04
CA THR A 76 -16.58 -13.81 7.09
C THR A 76 -17.86 -13.98 7.88
N LYS A 77 -18.59 -12.92 8.21
CA LYS A 77 -19.91 -12.99 8.86
C LYS A 77 -20.92 -13.79 8.03
N GLN A 78 -21.02 -13.53 6.75
CA GLN A 78 -21.91 -14.26 5.84
C GLN A 78 -21.54 -15.75 5.75
N LYS A 79 -20.23 -16.06 5.70
CA LYS A 79 -19.78 -17.46 5.61
C LYS A 79 -20.06 -18.28 6.85
N PHE A 80 -20.03 -17.66 8.01
CA PHE A 80 -20.20 -18.29 9.32
C PHE A 80 -21.47 -17.78 10.03
N GLU A 81 -22.54 -17.50 9.28
CA GLU A 81 -23.77 -16.86 9.76
C GLU A 81 -24.42 -17.63 10.91
N ASN A 82 -24.32 -18.97 10.90
CA ASN A 82 -24.90 -19.86 11.92
C ASN A 82 -23.95 -20.14 13.10
N GLU A 83 -22.78 -19.48 13.15
CA GLU A 83 -21.77 -19.70 14.16
C GLU A 83 -21.75 -18.58 15.21
N SER A 84 -21.13 -18.84 16.36
CA SER A 84 -20.99 -17.83 17.40
C SER A 84 -20.17 -16.62 16.94
N GLU A 85 -20.48 -15.44 17.49
CA GLU A 85 -19.79 -14.20 17.15
C GLU A 85 -18.27 -14.30 17.42
N ASP A 86 -17.89 -15.00 18.48
CA ASP A 86 -16.48 -15.20 18.83
C ASP A 86 -15.75 -16.08 17.80
N LYS A 87 -16.43 -17.08 17.25
CA LYS A 87 -15.89 -17.91 16.17
C LYS A 87 -15.67 -17.08 14.90
N ILE A 88 -16.63 -16.22 14.55
CA ILE A 88 -16.51 -15.30 13.40
C ILE A 88 -15.31 -14.37 13.57
N LYS A 89 -15.16 -13.75 14.75
CA LYS A 89 -14.02 -12.85 15.06
C LYS A 89 -12.68 -13.59 14.96
N LYS A 90 -12.62 -14.81 15.51
CA LYS A 90 -11.42 -15.66 15.49
C LYS A 90 -11.02 -16.08 14.07
N GLU A 91 -11.99 -16.50 13.24
CA GLU A 91 -11.72 -16.87 11.85
C GLU A 91 -11.30 -15.66 10.99
N PHE A 92 -11.91 -14.50 11.22
CA PHE A 92 -11.49 -13.25 10.59
C PHE A 92 -10.05 -12.89 10.97
N ALA A 93 -9.71 -12.91 12.26
CA ALA A 93 -8.36 -12.59 12.73
C ALA A 93 -7.33 -13.59 12.15
N LYS A 94 -7.59 -14.90 12.25
CA LYS A 94 -6.72 -15.95 11.72
C LYS A 94 -6.43 -15.79 10.22
N LYS A 95 -7.46 -15.49 9.42
CA LYS A 95 -7.34 -15.26 7.98
C LYS A 95 -6.44 -14.05 7.69
N ASN A 96 -6.65 -12.94 8.41
CA ASN A 96 -5.91 -11.71 8.17
C ASN A 96 -4.47 -11.77 8.72
N ILE A 97 -4.22 -12.47 9.83
CA ILE A 97 -2.86 -12.76 10.31
C ILE A 97 -2.07 -13.55 9.25
N LYS A 98 -2.64 -14.63 8.71
CA LYS A 98 -1.98 -15.38 7.63
C LYS A 98 -1.66 -14.51 6.41
N ARG A 99 -2.59 -13.63 6.03
CA ARG A 99 -2.39 -12.68 4.93
C ARG A 99 -1.30 -11.68 5.25
N ALA A 100 -1.26 -11.13 6.46
CA ALA A 100 -0.25 -10.18 6.91
C ALA A 100 1.14 -10.82 6.89
N VAL A 101 1.30 -12.03 7.43
CA VAL A 101 2.57 -12.78 7.40
C VAL A 101 3.05 -12.99 5.96
N PHE A 102 2.16 -13.42 5.06
CA PHE A 102 2.52 -13.61 3.65
C PHE A 102 3.01 -12.30 2.99
N ILE A 103 2.28 -11.18 3.20
CA ILE A 103 2.66 -9.87 2.65
C ILE A 103 3.97 -9.38 3.27
N PHE A 104 4.20 -9.61 4.56
CA PHE A 104 5.44 -9.26 5.24
C PHE A 104 6.64 -10.01 4.66
N CYS A 105 6.51 -11.31 4.43
CA CYS A 105 7.54 -12.13 3.78
C CYS A 105 7.86 -11.63 2.35
N LEU A 106 6.84 -11.22 1.58
CA LEU A 106 7.06 -10.60 0.27
C LEU A 106 7.83 -9.27 0.40
N GLY A 107 7.53 -8.47 1.42
CA GLY A 107 8.26 -7.23 1.71
C GLY A 107 9.73 -7.49 2.04
N ILE A 108 10.03 -8.50 2.86
CA ILE A 108 11.42 -8.92 3.15
C ILE A 108 12.12 -9.36 1.86
N LEU A 109 11.46 -10.17 1.04
CA LEU A 109 12.02 -10.63 -0.22
C LEU A 109 12.43 -9.45 -1.13
N ILE A 110 11.57 -8.42 -1.26
CA ILE A 110 11.89 -7.21 -2.03
C ILE A 110 13.08 -6.48 -1.40
N SER A 111 13.13 -6.32 -0.07
CA SER A 111 14.25 -5.68 0.63
C SER A 111 15.58 -6.39 0.36
N VAL A 112 15.57 -7.72 0.37
CA VAL A 112 16.76 -8.55 0.06
C VAL A 112 17.16 -8.36 -1.41
N ILE A 113 16.22 -8.42 -2.35
CA ILE A 113 16.49 -8.22 -3.79
C ILE A 113 17.12 -6.84 -4.02
N VAL A 114 16.55 -5.79 -3.44
CA VAL A 114 17.06 -4.41 -3.57
C VAL A 114 18.47 -4.33 -2.99
N LYS A 115 18.72 -4.92 -1.83
CA LYS A 115 20.05 -4.93 -1.20
C LYS A 115 21.09 -5.64 -2.06
N VAL A 116 20.74 -6.79 -2.64
CA VAL A 116 21.63 -7.57 -3.51
C VAL A 116 21.91 -6.85 -4.83
N VAL A 117 20.88 -6.20 -5.41
CA VAL A 117 21.00 -5.52 -6.71
C VAL A 117 21.71 -4.18 -6.60
N PHE A 118 21.40 -3.40 -5.56
CA PHE A 118 21.84 -2.00 -5.42
C PHE A 118 22.88 -1.76 -4.32
N GLY A 119 23.31 -2.79 -3.60
CA GLY A 119 24.39 -2.73 -2.60
C GLY A 119 24.11 -1.78 -1.44
N LYS A 120 24.37 -0.50 -1.61
CA LYS A 120 24.20 0.55 -0.56
C LYS A 120 22.74 0.91 -0.28
N TRP A 121 21.87 0.74 -1.26
CA TRP A 121 20.45 1.06 -1.13
C TRP A 121 19.72 -0.07 -0.38
N PHE A 122 18.83 0.30 0.49
CA PHE A 122 18.09 -0.65 1.31
C PHE A 122 16.64 -0.18 1.53
N VAL A 123 15.70 -1.08 1.38
CA VAL A 123 14.31 -0.88 1.78
C VAL A 123 14.18 -1.36 3.21
N PHE A 124 14.09 -0.44 4.16
CA PHE A 124 14.05 -0.81 5.57
C PHE A 124 12.66 -1.25 6.02
N PHE A 125 11.65 -0.41 5.75
CA PHE A 125 10.25 -0.68 6.07
C PHE A 125 9.38 -0.11 4.94
N GLY A 126 9.35 -0.84 3.82
CA GLY A 126 8.64 -0.42 2.63
C GLY A 126 7.14 -0.66 2.72
N ILE A 127 6.43 -0.34 1.64
CA ILE A 127 4.96 -0.39 1.60
C ILE A 127 4.39 -1.78 1.94
N PHE A 128 5.05 -2.89 1.60
CA PHE A 128 4.56 -4.24 1.93
C PHE A 128 4.64 -4.53 3.42
N GLN A 129 5.78 -4.21 4.09
CA GLN A 129 5.91 -4.35 5.53
C GLN A 129 4.90 -3.47 6.25
N PHE A 130 4.72 -2.21 5.79
CA PHE A 130 3.71 -1.31 6.31
C PHE A 130 2.29 -1.89 6.17
N ILE A 131 1.90 -2.39 4.99
CA ILE A 131 0.57 -2.99 4.76
C ILE A 131 0.37 -4.20 5.69
N ALA A 132 1.37 -5.05 5.84
CA ALA A 132 1.29 -6.23 6.70
C ALA A 132 1.04 -5.85 8.16
N VAL A 133 1.82 -4.91 8.71
CA VAL A 133 1.63 -4.41 10.08
C VAL A 133 0.28 -3.69 10.21
N SER A 134 -0.10 -2.89 9.21
CA SER A 134 -1.38 -2.20 9.19
C SER A 134 -2.58 -3.16 9.20
N ILE A 135 -2.51 -4.31 8.51
CA ILE A 135 -3.55 -5.35 8.57
C ILE A 135 -3.68 -5.87 10.01
N LEU A 136 -2.56 -6.15 10.71
CA LEU A 136 -2.60 -6.63 12.09
C LEU A 136 -3.21 -5.60 13.02
N LEU A 137 -2.77 -4.34 12.93
CA LEU A 137 -3.30 -3.24 13.71
C LEU A 137 -4.79 -2.95 13.41
N ALA A 138 -5.22 -3.16 12.16
CA ALA A 138 -6.60 -2.91 11.75
C ALA A 138 -7.61 -3.97 12.23
N ILE A 139 -7.17 -5.16 12.66
CA ILE A 139 -8.06 -6.22 13.15
C ILE A 139 -8.97 -5.71 14.29
N PRO A 140 -8.45 -5.18 15.41
CA PRO A 140 -9.30 -4.71 16.50
C PRO A 140 -10.19 -3.53 16.08
N PHE A 141 -9.67 -2.60 15.25
CA PHE A 141 -10.45 -1.47 14.75
C PHE A 141 -11.63 -1.90 13.86
N THR A 142 -11.48 -3.00 13.13
CA THR A 142 -12.56 -3.55 12.30
C THR A 142 -13.60 -4.31 13.11
N ILE A 143 -13.17 -5.02 14.16
CA ILE A 143 -14.03 -5.93 14.93
C ILE A 143 -14.81 -5.16 16.03
N TYR A 144 -14.12 -4.30 16.78
CA TYR A 144 -14.63 -3.78 18.06
C TYR A 144 -14.98 -2.30 18.02
N TYR A 145 -14.32 -1.50 17.16
CA TYR A 145 -14.48 -0.06 17.23
C TYR A 145 -15.56 0.48 16.28
N LYS A 146 -16.32 1.44 16.79
CA LYS A 146 -17.32 2.20 16.02
C LYS A 146 -16.65 3.29 15.17
N HIS A 147 -17.38 3.84 14.20
CA HIS A 147 -16.89 4.90 13.31
C HIS A 147 -16.28 6.09 14.07
N ILE A 148 -16.94 6.54 15.16
CA ILE A 148 -16.48 7.67 15.98
C ILE A 148 -15.10 7.37 16.58
N THR A 149 -14.89 6.18 17.09
CA THR A 149 -13.59 5.79 17.68
C THR A 149 -12.49 5.79 16.63
N ASN A 150 -12.79 5.33 15.41
CA ASN A 150 -11.83 5.35 14.31
C ASN A 150 -11.49 6.79 13.90
N ILE A 151 -12.46 7.69 13.86
CA ILE A 151 -12.25 9.12 13.55
C ILE A 151 -11.38 9.78 14.66
N ILE A 152 -11.67 9.52 15.92
CA ILE A 152 -10.86 10.00 17.03
C ILE A 152 -9.42 9.49 16.92
N ALA A 153 -9.23 8.20 16.61
CA ALA A 153 -7.91 7.62 16.41
C ALA A 153 -7.16 8.28 15.23
N VAL A 154 -7.84 8.61 14.14
CA VAL A 154 -7.26 9.37 13.01
C VAL A 154 -6.77 10.73 13.50
N ILE A 155 -7.60 11.48 14.21
CA ILE A 155 -7.23 12.81 14.74
C ILE A 155 -6.02 12.71 15.66
N VAL A 156 -6.00 11.75 16.59
CA VAL A 156 -4.89 11.52 17.52
C VAL A 156 -3.60 11.19 16.75
N ILE A 157 -3.65 10.32 15.75
CA ILE A 157 -2.49 9.97 14.92
C ILE A 157 -1.94 11.19 14.18
N LEU A 158 -2.81 12.02 13.62
CA LEU A 158 -2.41 13.23 12.90
C LEU A 158 -1.80 14.27 13.84
N LEU A 159 -2.35 14.45 15.04
CA LEU A 159 -1.79 15.32 16.07
C LEU A 159 -0.41 14.83 16.53
N ILE A 160 -0.24 13.53 16.78
CA ILE A 160 1.07 12.95 17.12
C ILE A 160 2.06 13.17 15.97
N SER A 161 1.63 13.00 14.73
CA SER A 161 2.47 13.24 13.57
C SER A 161 2.95 14.68 13.48
N ASP A 162 2.07 15.64 13.75
CA ASP A 162 2.43 17.06 13.70
C ASP A 162 3.35 17.46 14.86
N LEU A 163 3.05 17.02 16.06
CA LEU A 163 3.90 17.23 17.23
C LEU A 163 5.29 16.61 17.04
N SER A 164 5.38 15.44 16.40
CA SER A 164 6.66 14.76 16.20
C SER A 164 7.60 15.48 15.22
N LYS A 165 7.10 16.37 14.36
CA LYS A 165 7.94 17.19 13.47
C LYS A 165 8.81 18.18 14.24
N ASN A 166 8.29 18.68 15.37
CA ASN A 166 8.98 19.64 16.24
C ASN A 166 9.84 18.96 17.31
N TYR A 167 9.57 17.70 17.58
CA TYR A 167 10.28 16.87 18.54
C TYR A 167 11.09 15.85 17.76
N TYR A 168 12.40 16.00 17.63
CA TYR A 168 13.25 15.04 16.90
C TYR A 168 13.35 13.70 17.66
N PRO A 169 12.30 12.83 17.60
CA PRO A 169 12.35 11.55 18.27
C PRO A 169 13.41 10.68 17.63
N SER A 170 14.23 10.03 18.45
CA SER A 170 15.25 9.09 18.01
C SER A 170 14.84 7.64 18.33
N GLY A 171 15.53 6.67 17.75
CA GLY A 171 15.27 5.26 18.01
C GLY A 171 13.88 4.79 17.57
N PHE A 172 13.16 4.07 18.44
CA PHE A 172 11.88 3.46 18.10
C PHE A 172 10.77 4.49 17.80
N SER A 173 10.74 5.60 18.52
CA SER A 173 9.79 6.69 18.25
C SER A 173 10.05 7.36 16.91
N GLY A 174 11.32 7.58 16.55
CA GLY A 174 11.71 8.08 15.23
C GLY A 174 11.32 7.10 14.11
N PHE A 175 11.46 5.79 14.35
CA PHE A 175 10.97 4.77 13.44
C PHE A 175 9.45 4.84 13.24
N LEU A 176 8.67 5.03 14.28
CA LEU A 176 7.21 5.11 14.15
C LEU A 176 6.73 6.36 13.40
N THR A 177 7.41 7.49 13.57
CA THR A 177 7.00 8.81 13.05
C THR A 177 7.69 9.22 11.75
N GLY A 178 8.66 8.43 11.29
CA GLY A 178 9.42 8.73 10.06
C GLY A 178 10.62 9.65 10.28
N ASN A 179 10.93 9.98 11.51
CA ASN A 179 12.05 10.85 11.85
C ASN A 179 13.33 10.03 12.07
N ILE A 180 13.88 9.49 10.98
CA ILE A 180 15.09 8.68 10.98
C ILE A 180 16.18 9.39 10.18
N SER A 181 17.41 9.37 10.72
CA SER A 181 18.57 10.04 10.14
C SER A 181 19.05 9.42 8.81
N ASN A 182 18.73 8.16 8.56
CA ASN A 182 19.17 7.45 7.36
C ASN A 182 18.17 7.60 6.21
N LYS A 183 18.67 7.93 5.03
CA LYS A 183 17.85 7.95 3.80
C LYS A 183 17.73 6.51 3.26
N TYR A 184 16.55 5.94 3.40
CA TYR A 184 16.18 4.66 2.80
C TYR A 184 15.53 4.87 1.43
N LEU A 185 15.59 3.87 0.57
CA LEU A 185 15.00 3.93 -0.77
C LEU A 185 13.48 4.01 -0.71
N ASP A 186 12.88 3.29 0.22
CA ASP A 186 11.45 3.25 0.46
C ASP A 186 11.20 3.08 1.95
N TYR A 187 10.38 3.97 2.53
CA TYR A 187 10.07 3.94 3.95
C TYR A 187 8.67 4.50 4.23
N PHE A 188 7.83 3.69 4.87
CA PHE A 188 6.47 4.05 5.26
C PHE A 188 6.31 4.02 6.77
N PRO A 189 6.47 5.13 7.49
CA PRO A 189 6.24 5.18 8.92
C PRO A 189 4.77 4.87 9.26
N ILE A 190 4.56 4.20 10.39
CA ILE A 190 3.21 3.87 10.83
C ILE A 190 2.40 5.16 11.07
N ILE A 191 3.03 6.17 11.64
CA ILE A 191 2.47 7.50 11.81
C ILE A 191 3.09 8.42 10.74
N PRO A 192 2.30 9.08 9.86
CA PRO A 192 0.82 9.19 9.89
C PRO A 192 0.06 8.15 9.03
N TYR A 193 0.73 7.30 8.26
CA TYR A 193 0.07 6.52 7.20
C TYR A 193 -1.03 5.57 7.68
N PHE A 194 -0.98 5.08 8.94
CA PHE A 194 -2.04 4.24 9.47
C PHE A 194 -3.39 4.98 9.59
N SER A 195 -3.40 6.31 9.67
CA SER A 195 -4.64 7.11 9.62
C SER A 195 -5.44 6.85 8.34
N PHE A 196 -4.80 6.70 7.19
CA PHE A 196 -5.48 6.37 5.93
C PHE A 196 -6.13 4.99 5.96
N VAL A 197 -5.55 4.02 6.68
CA VAL A 197 -6.18 2.70 6.89
C VAL A 197 -7.46 2.84 7.70
N LEU A 198 -7.45 3.64 8.77
CA LEU A 198 -8.63 3.91 9.60
C LEU A 198 -9.73 4.66 8.84
N ILE A 199 -9.35 5.64 8.00
CA ILE A 199 -10.27 6.29 7.06
C ILE A 199 -10.87 5.26 6.12
N GLY A 200 -10.05 4.35 5.59
CA GLY A 200 -10.50 3.25 4.75
C GLY A 200 -11.50 2.32 5.44
N ILE A 201 -11.30 1.98 6.72
CA ILE A 201 -12.26 1.21 7.51
C ILE A 201 -13.59 1.97 7.65
N THR A 202 -13.53 3.27 7.94
CA THR A 202 -14.74 4.12 8.04
C THR A 202 -15.48 4.16 6.71
N LEU A 203 -14.78 4.40 5.60
CA LEU A 203 -15.35 4.37 4.25
C LEU A 203 -15.96 3.00 3.90
N GLY A 204 -15.26 1.92 4.20
CA GLY A 204 -15.76 0.56 3.97
C GLY A 204 -17.06 0.26 4.70
N ASN A 205 -17.22 0.81 5.89
CA ASN A 205 -18.47 0.69 6.65
C ASN A 205 -19.61 1.54 6.06
N ILE A 206 -19.31 2.74 5.52
CA ILE A 206 -20.31 3.56 4.82
C ILE A 206 -20.74 2.87 3.52
N LEU A 207 -19.78 2.40 2.74
CA LEU A 207 -20.02 1.71 1.46
C LEU A 207 -20.84 0.42 1.61
N LYS A 208 -20.79 -0.24 2.77
CA LYS A 208 -21.62 -1.41 3.08
C LYS A 208 -23.12 -1.11 3.02
N HIS A 209 -23.52 0.09 3.39
CA HIS A 209 -24.92 0.51 3.42
C HIS A 209 -25.42 1.10 2.10
N THR A 210 -24.50 1.37 1.17
CA THR A 210 -24.83 1.88 -0.15
C THR A 210 -24.78 0.73 -1.16
N ASN A 211 -25.88 0.49 -1.87
CA ASN A 211 -25.91 -0.43 -3.02
C ASN A 211 -25.14 0.20 -4.19
N ILE A 212 -23.80 0.29 -4.04
CA ILE A 212 -22.94 0.79 -5.11
C ILE A 212 -22.75 -0.33 -6.13
N SER A 213 -23.68 -0.45 -7.05
CA SER A 213 -23.51 -1.20 -8.30
C SER A 213 -23.39 -0.20 -9.45
N GLY A 214 -22.32 0.57 -9.47
CA GLY A 214 -22.08 1.57 -10.51
C GLY A 214 -21.60 0.98 -11.84
N PHE A 215 -21.06 -0.25 -11.82
CA PHE A 215 -20.63 -0.92 -13.03
C PHE A 215 -21.75 -1.78 -13.61
N ASN A 216 -22.38 -1.28 -14.70
CA ASN A 216 -23.31 -2.07 -15.51
C ASN A 216 -22.58 -3.20 -16.23
N LYS A 217 -23.27 -4.32 -16.50
CA LYS A 217 -22.73 -5.52 -17.21
C LYS A 217 -22.09 -5.24 -18.58
N LYS A 218 -22.27 -4.04 -19.16
CA LYS A 218 -21.60 -3.59 -20.41
C LYS A 218 -20.35 -2.76 -20.11
N GLU A 219 -19.38 -3.37 -19.44
CA GLU A 219 -18.09 -2.71 -19.20
C GLU A 219 -17.27 -2.59 -20.49
N ASN A 220 -16.70 -1.39 -20.67
CA ASN A 220 -15.73 -1.14 -21.75
C ASN A 220 -14.47 -2.00 -21.55
N VAL A 221 -13.78 -2.30 -22.65
CA VAL A 221 -12.52 -3.09 -22.65
C VAL A 221 -11.48 -2.50 -21.70
N VAL A 222 -11.36 -1.17 -21.63
CA VAL A 222 -10.43 -0.48 -20.74
C VAL A 222 -10.78 -0.75 -19.28
N THR A 223 -12.05 -0.60 -18.90
CA THR A 223 -12.53 -0.86 -17.53
C THR A 223 -12.24 -2.31 -17.12
N LYS A 224 -12.48 -3.28 -18.00
CA LYS A 224 -12.17 -4.70 -17.73
C LYS A 224 -10.68 -4.93 -17.49
N LYS A 225 -9.80 -4.30 -18.25
CA LYS A 225 -8.34 -4.39 -18.07
C LYS A 225 -7.91 -3.78 -16.72
N ILE A 226 -8.47 -2.63 -16.34
CA ILE A 226 -8.16 -1.99 -15.05
C ILE A 226 -8.64 -2.87 -13.88
N ILE A 227 -9.85 -3.42 -13.95
CA ILE A 227 -10.37 -4.36 -12.95
C ILE A 227 -9.45 -5.60 -12.86
N TYR A 228 -9.01 -6.16 -13.98
CA TYR A 228 -8.07 -7.28 -14.00
C TYR A 228 -6.74 -6.93 -13.30
N MET A 229 -6.21 -5.71 -13.52
CA MET A 229 -5.01 -5.22 -12.82
C MET A 229 -5.26 -5.16 -11.32
N GLY A 230 -6.41 -4.65 -10.88
CA GLY A 230 -6.78 -4.62 -9.46
C GLY A 230 -6.89 -6.00 -8.82
N GLN A 231 -7.47 -6.97 -9.54
CA GLN A 231 -7.60 -8.35 -9.09
C GLN A 231 -6.26 -9.08 -8.95
N ASN A 232 -5.28 -8.70 -9.77
CA ASN A 232 -3.94 -9.29 -9.81
C ASN A 232 -2.86 -8.31 -9.27
N SER A 233 -3.25 -7.31 -8.48
CA SER A 233 -2.41 -6.21 -8.06
C SER A 233 -1.05 -6.63 -7.49
N ILE A 234 -1.01 -7.62 -6.60
CA ILE A 234 0.24 -8.13 -5.98
C ILE A 234 1.18 -8.71 -7.05
N LYS A 235 0.66 -9.51 -7.98
CA LYS A 235 1.45 -10.13 -9.05
C LYS A 235 2.03 -9.08 -9.99
N ILE A 236 1.19 -8.12 -10.41
CA ILE A 236 1.58 -7.05 -11.32
C ILE A 236 2.57 -6.12 -10.64
N TYR A 237 2.35 -5.79 -9.36
CA TYR A 237 3.27 -4.98 -8.58
C TYR A 237 4.64 -5.65 -8.45
N PHE A 238 4.68 -6.94 -8.17
CA PHE A 238 5.95 -7.66 -8.08
C PHE A 238 6.65 -7.75 -9.44
N ALA A 239 5.91 -8.09 -10.49
CA ALA A 239 6.45 -8.23 -11.83
C ALA A 239 7.07 -6.93 -12.35
N HIS A 240 6.38 -5.77 -12.19
CA HIS A 240 6.93 -4.51 -12.69
C HIS A 240 8.19 -4.07 -11.94
N LEU A 241 8.26 -4.28 -10.61
CA LEU A 241 9.47 -3.97 -9.85
C LEU A 241 10.66 -4.82 -10.30
N VAL A 242 10.46 -6.14 -10.45
CA VAL A 242 11.51 -7.03 -10.94
C VAL A 242 11.97 -6.59 -12.33
N THR A 243 11.05 -6.24 -13.23
CA THR A 243 11.38 -5.74 -14.57
C THR A 243 12.19 -4.44 -14.51
N ILE A 244 11.76 -3.46 -13.71
CA ILE A 244 12.48 -2.19 -13.56
C ILE A 244 13.87 -2.42 -12.98
N PHE A 245 14.00 -3.26 -11.95
CA PHE A 245 15.31 -3.57 -11.34
C PHE A 245 16.25 -4.29 -12.31
N ALA A 246 15.72 -5.22 -13.10
CA ALA A 246 16.51 -5.90 -14.13
C ALA A 246 17.01 -4.91 -15.20
N LEU A 247 16.14 -4.03 -15.69
CA LEU A 247 16.51 -2.98 -16.64
C LEU A 247 17.54 -2.00 -16.06
N MET A 248 17.36 -1.57 -14.80
CA MET A 248 18.35 -0.73 -14.13
C MET A 248 19.71 -1.41 -14.06
N LYS A 249 19.74 -2.68 -13.70
CA LYS A 249 21.00 -3.43 -13.61
C LYS A 249 21.68 -3.54 -14.97
N ILE A 250 20.94 -3.79 -16.05
CA ILE A 250 21.48 -3.88 -17.41
C ILE A 250 22.05 -2.54 -17.88
N ILE A 251 21.32 -1.43 -17.68
CA ILE A 251 21.70 -0.11 -18.18
C ILE A 251 22.86 0.50 -17.37
N PHE A 252 22.94 0.20 -16.09
CA PHE A 252 23.92 0.82 -15.18
C PHE A 252 24.96 -0.16 -14.66
N TRP A 253 25.12 -1.33 -15.27
CA TRP A 253 26.06 -2.39 -14.84
C TRP A 253 27.46 -1.83 -14.54
N ASP A 254 28.02 -1.07 -15.47
CA ASP A 254 29.38 -0.51 -15.32
C ASP A 254 29.49 0.65 -14.31
N LYS A 255 28.38 1.35 -14.01
CA LYS A 255 28.37 2.50 -13.09
C LYS A 255 27.95 2.12 -11.66
N MET A 256 27.26 1.02 -11.47
CA MET A 256 26.84 0.54 -10.13
C MET A 256 27.98 -0.14 -9.36
N ILE A 257 29.03 -0.59 -10.02
CA ILE A 257 30.22 -1.18 -9.36
C ILE A 257 31.04 -0.08 -8.66
N ASN A 258 30.90 1.20 -9.06
CA ASN A 258 31.67 2.34 -8.55
C ASN A 258 30.86 3.29 -7.64
N ILE A 259 29.62 2.93 -7.23
CA ILE A 259 28.80 3.67 -6.26
C ILE A 259 28.69 2.86 -4.95
#